data_81ab444f964fe28ca14af48790e79b07
#
_entry.id   81ab444f964fe28ca14af48790e79b07
#
_cell.length_a   1.000
_cell.length_b   1.000
_cell.length_c   1.000
_cell.angle_alpha   90.00
_cell.angle_beta   90.00
_cell.angle_gamma   90.00
#
_symmetry.space_group_name_H-M   'P 1'
#
loop_
_entity.id
_entity.type
_entity.pdbx_description
1 polymer ?
#
loop_
_entity_poly.entity_id
_entity_poly.type
_entity_poly.pdbx_seq_one_letter_code
_entity_poly.pdbx_strand_id
1 'polypeptide(L)'
;IEGVDVFEKNRSKVGIRGTWQGRIRFNNVRVPRENLLHEEGRGLHVALTCLNFGRCTLSAGIAGAAKRATDQATKWVQTRYQFDRPLADFELVQQRVARMHAFSYAMDSMLYLMTGMLDRGDSDIMVETAITKVFCSQLGWEIIDDALEIMGGEGYVTENEIDRIWRDNRI
;
A
#
# COMPACT_ATOMS: atom_id res chain seq x y z
N ILE A 1 -3.33 -31.65 -5.51
CA ILE A 1 -4.31 -32.33 -4.62
C ILE A 1 -5.50 -32.70 -5.49
N GLU A 2 -5.91 -33.96 -5.44
CA GLU A 2 -7.09 -34.42 -6.18
C GLU A 2 -8.33 -33.64 -5.75
N GLY A 3 -9.13 -33.19 -6.74
CA GLY A 3 -10.31 -32.39 -6.52
C GLY A 3 -10.07 -30.89 -6.35
N VAL A 4 -8.84 -30.40 -6.43
CA VAL A 4 -8.52 -28.97 -6.39
C VAL A 4 -8.12 -28.48 -7.78
N ASP A 5 -8.94 -27.62 -8.38
CA ASP A 5 -8.66 -26.97 -9.66
C ASP A 5 -8.35 -25.49 -9.46
N VAL A 6 -7.22 -25.05 -10.00
CA VAL A 6 -6.87 -23.61 -10.07
C VAL A 6 -6.98 -23.14 -11.52
N PHE A 7 -7.91 -22.26 -11.78
CA PHE A 7 -8.20 -21.78 -13.13
C PHE A 7 -8.32 -20.25 -13.18
N GLU A 8 -8.41 -19.69 -14.38
CA GLU A 8 -8.43 -18.24 -14.63
C GLU A 8 -7.29 -17.51 -13.91
N LYS A 9 -6.07 -17.97 -14.16
CA LYS A 9 -4.86 -17.35 -13.60
C LYS A 9 -4.56 -16.02 -14.29
N ASN A 10 -4.15 -15.04 -13.51
CA ASN A 10 -3.55 -13.80 -14.00
C ASN A 10 -4.50 -12.90 -14.80
N ARG A 11 -5.47 -12.34 -14.16
CA ARG A 11 -6.21 -11.21 -14.74
C ARG A 11 -5.28 -10.02 -14.94
N SER A 12 -5.45 -9.30 -16.05
CA SER A 12 -4.80 -8.01 -16.27
C SER A 12 -5.20 -7.04 -15.18
N LYS A 13 -4.21 -6.38 -14.56
CA LYS A 13 -4.40 -5.45 -13.46
C LYS A 13 -3.76 -4.10 -13.77
N VAL A 14 -4.26 -3.05 -13.15
CA VAL A 14 -3.67 -1.70 -13.23
C VAL A 14 -2.26 -1.70 -12.64
N GLY A 15 -2.12 -2.23 -11.42
CA GLY A 15 -0.85 -2.35 -10.70
C GLY A 15 -0.63 -3.74 -10.12
N ILE A 16 0.46 -3.90 -9.38
CA ILE A 16 0.92 -5.15 -8.74
C ILE A 16 0.87 -6.32 -9.74
N ARG A 17 1.34 -6.07 -10.95
CA ARG A 17 1.21 -7.01 -12.08
C ARG A 17 2.02 -8.28 -11.89
N GLY A 18 3.03 -8.26 -10.99
CA GLY A 18 3.86 -9.42 -10.66
C GLY A 18 3.18 -10.47 -9.77
N THR A 19 2.01 -10.16 -9.20
CA THR A 19 1.27 -11.12 -8.38
C THR A 19 0.24 -11.88 -9.20
N TRP A 20 0.09 -13.17 -8.88
CA TRP A 20 -0.88 -14.05 -9.51
C TRP A 20 -2.20 -14.05 -8.74
N GLN A 21 -3.28 -14.02 -9.48
CA GLN A 21 -4.63 -14.23 -8.97
C GLN A 21 -5.30 -15.34 -9.77
N GLY A 22 -6.15 -16.10 -9.12
CA GLY A 22 -6.85 -17.20 -9.76
C GLY A 22 -8.14 -17.52 -9.03
N ARG A 23 -8.93 -18.38 -9.65
CA ARG A 23 -10.09 -19.01 -9.03
C ARG A 23 -9.71 -20.42 -8.63
N ILE A 24 -10.21 -20.85 -7.49
CA ILE A 24 -9.98 -22.19 -6.97
C ILE A 24 -11.35 -22.85 -6.83
N ARG A 25 -11.46 -24.06 -7.37
CA ARG A 25 -12.64 -24.92 -7.21
C ARG A 25 -12.24 -26.15 -6.41
N PHE A 26 -13.08 -26.51 -5.46
CA PHE A 26 -12.93 -27.71 -4.65
C PHE A 26 -14.06 -28.69 -5.00
N ASN A 27 -13.72 -29.89 -5.46
CA ASN A 27 -14.67 -30.96 -5.81
C ASN A 27 -14.41 -32.18 -4.93
N ASN A 28 -15.25 -32.40 -3.93
CA ASN A 28 -15.16 -33.56 -3.02
C ASN A 28 -13.75 -33.78 -2.44
N VAL A 29 -13.05 -32.69 -2.12
CA VAL A 29 -11.70 -32.74 -1.58
C VAL A 29 -11.76 -33.31 -0.15
N ARG A 30 -11.04 -34.41 0.08
CA ARG A 30 -10.87 -34.95 1.43
C ARG A 30 -9.72 -34.27 2.12
N VAL A 31 -10.00 -33.68 3.28
CA VAL A 31 -9.01 -32.99 4.12
C VAL A 31 -8.91 -33.73 5.45
N PRO A 32 -7.73 -34.19 5.87
CA PRO A 32 -7.53 -34.76 7.18
C PRO A 32 -7.95 -33.82 8.31
N ARG A 33 -8.50 -34.35 9.39
CA ARG A 33 -9.03 -33.54 10.51
C ARG A 33 -7.92 -32.74 11.20
N GLU A 34 -6.72 -33.23 11.23
CA GLU A 34 -5.54 -32.57 11.78
C GLU A 34 -5.14 -31.30 11.00
N ASN A 35 -5.65 -31.13 9.79
CA ASN A 35 -5.45 -29.90 9.00
C ASN A 35 -6.48 -28.81 9.30
N LEU A 36 -7.40 -29.03 10.24
CA LEU A 36 -8.34 -28.01 10.69
C LEU A 36 -7.58 -26.91 11.43
N LEU A 37 -7.68 -25.68 10.92
CA LEU A 37 -7.14 -24.50 11.58
C LEU A 37 -8.13 -24.02 12.64
N HIS A 38 -7.68 -23.97 13.91
CA HIS A 38 -8.50 -23.57 15.04
C HIS A 38 -9.65 -24.58 15.29
N GLU A 39 -10.85 -24.13 15.59
CA GLU A 39 -12.04 -24.93 15.94
C GLU A 39 -13.07 -24.93 14.80
N GLU A 40 -13.93 -25.95 14.78
CA GLU A 40 -15.07 -26.00 13.85
C GLU A 40 -15.96 -24.76 14.01
N GLY A 41 -16.37 -24.17 12.89
CA GLY A 41 -17.19 -22.95 12.85
C GLY A 41 -16.42 -21.64 13.07
N ARG A 42 -15.11 -21.68 13.37
CA ARG A 42 -14.29 -20.49 13.66
C ARG A 42 -13.46 -20.00 12.45
N GLY A 43 -13.67 -20.54 11.27
CA GLY A 43 -12.88 -20.20 10.07
C GLY A 43 -12.94 -18.71 9.71
N LEU A 44 -14.11 -18.06 9.86
CA LEU A 44 -14.24 -16.61 9.64
C LEU A 44 -13.38 -15.81 10.62
N HIS A 45 -13.31 -16.22 11.88
CA HIS A 45 -12.46 -15.56 12.88
C HIS A 45 -10.98 -15.65 12.50
N VAL A 46 -10.51 -16.80 12.06
CA VAL A 46 -9.13 -16.98 11.57
C VAL A 46 -8.85 -16.05 10.38
N ALA A 47 -9.77 -16.00 9.41
CA ALA A 47 -9.64 -15.14 8.24
C ALA A 47 -9.58 -13.64 8.63
N LEU A 48 -10.45 -13.18 9.52
CA LEU A 48 -10.46 -11.78 9.98
C LEU A 48 -9.19 -11.42 10.75
N THR A 49 -8.65 -12.33 11.55
CA THR A 49 -7.37 -12.13 12.24
C THR A 49 -6.22 -11.97 11.24
N CYS A 50 -6.14 -12.82 10.21
CA CYS A 50 -5.16 -12.68 9.15
C CYS A 50 -5.30 -11.33 8.41
N LEU A 51 -6.53 -10.87 8.16
CA LEU A 51 -6.78 -9.58 7.51
C LEU A 51 -6.33 -8.39 8.37
N ASN A 52 -6.42 -8.47 9.69
CA ASN A 52 -5.92 -7.42 10.58
C ASN A 52 -4.39 -7.23 10.42
N PHE A 53 -3.63 -8.33 10.44
CA PHE A 53 -2.19 -8.28 10.13
C PHE A 53 -1.93 -7.78 8.70
N GLY A 54 -2.72 -8.24 7.74
CA GLY A 54 -2.63 -7.79 6.34
C GLY A 54 -2.83 -6.28 6.18
N ARG A 55 -3.72 -5.66 6.96
CA ARG A 55 -3.91 -4.20 6.97
C ARG A 55 -2.65 -3.46 7.44
N CYS A 56 -1.96 -3.97 8.46
CA CYS A 56 -0.71 -3.39 8.94
C CYS A 56 0.40 -3.47 7.89
N THR A 57 0.61 -4.66 7.31
CA THR A 57 1.66 -4.86 6.30
C THR A 57 1.40 -4.06 5.02
N LEU A 58 0.14 -3.95 4.59
CA LEU A 58 -0.24 -3.11 3.46
C LEU A 58 0.05 -1.64 3.75
N SER A 59 -0.32 -1.16 4.94
CA SER A 59 -0.06 0.22 5.37
C SER A 59 1.42 0.55 5.39
N ALA A 60 2.27 -0.38 5.85
CA ALA A 60 3.72 -0.24 5.84
C ALA A 60 4.28 -0.12 4.42
N GLY A 61 3.80 -0.95 3.50
CA GLY A 61 4.17 -0.88 2.09
C GLY A 61 3.82 0.46 1.46
N ILE A 62 2.61 0.96 1.71
CA ILE A 62 2.13 2.26 1.20
C ILE A 62 2.94 3.41 1.80
N ALA A 63 3.19 3.41 3.11
CA ALA A 63 4.00 4.43 3.76
C ALA A 63 5.43 4.48 3.19
N GLY A 64 6.03 3.31 2.95
CA GLY A 64 7.33 3.22 2.29
C GLY A 64 7.34 3.78 0.87
N ALA A 65 6.33 3.46 0.07
CA ALA A 65 6.14 3.97 -1.28
C ALA A 65 5.93 5.49 -1.30
N ALA A 66 5.10 6.02 -0.39
CA ALA A 66 4.86 7.45 -0.24
C ALA A 66 6.14 8.21 0.15
N LYS A 67 6.95 7.68 1.07
CA LYS A 67 8.26 8.27 1.41
C LYS A 67 9.21 8.27 0.21
N ARG A 68 9.23 7.19 -0.55
CA ARG A 68 10.04 7.12 -1.77
C ARG A 68 9.62 8.16 -2.81
N ALA A 69 8.31 8.30 -3.04
CA ALA A 69 7.75 9.32 -3.93
C ALA A 69 8.07 10.75 -3.46
N THR A 70 7.96 11.01 -2.15
CA THR A 70 8.32 12.30 -1.53
C THR A 70 9.80 12.63 -1.74
N ASP A 71 10.70 11.66 -1.54
CA ASP A 71 12.15 11.85 -1.76
C ASP A 71 12.46 12.21 -3.22
N GLN A 72 11.85 11.48 -4.17
CA GLN A 72 12.01 11.77 -5.60
C GLN A 72 11.50 13.15 -5.99
N ALA A 73 10.27 13.49 -5.56
CA ALA A 73 9.70 14.81 -5.83
C ALA A 73 10.54 15.94 -5.22
N THR A 74 11.03 15.76 -3.99
CA THR A 74 11.89 16.72 -3.31
C THR A 74 13.19 16.98 -4.07
N LYS A 75 13.85 15.93 -4.54
CA LYS A 75 15.07 16.02 -5.36
C LYS A 75 14.78 16.69 -6.71
N TRP A 76 13.67 16.31 -7.32
CA TRP A 76 13.26 16.87 -8.60
C TRP A 76 13.03 18.38 -8.55
N VAL A 77 12.29 18.89 -7.57
CA VAL A 77 11.99 20.33 -7.46
C VAL A 77 13.23 21.19 -7.23
N GLN A 78 14.27 20.61 -6.63
CA GLN A 78 15.56 21.31 -6.41
C GLN A 78 16.40 21.42 -7.68
N THR A 79 16.24 20.48 -8.61
CA THR A 79 17.09 20.38 -9.81
C THR A 79 16.40 20.82 -11.09
N ARG A 80 15.06 20.80 -11.14
CA ARG A 80 14.28 21.20 -12.31
C ARG A 80 14.00 22.69 -12.31
N TYR A 81 14.39 23.37 -13.38
CA TYR A 81 14.18 24.79 -13.61
C TYR A 81 13.02 25.03 -14.57
N GLN A 82 12.17 26.00 -14.25
CA GLN A 82 11.15 26.59 -15.11
C GLN A 82 11.01 28.08 -14.77
N PHE A 83 10.77 28.92 -15.79
CA PHE A 83 10.66 30.38 -15.61
C PHE A 83 11.87 30.95 -14.88
N ASP A 84 13.08 30.55 -15.28
CA ASP A 84 14.40 30.98 -14.80
C ASP A 84 14.69 30.73 -13.30
N ARG A 85 13.96 29.84 -12.66
CA ARG A 85 14.18 29.46 -11.26
C ARG A 85 13.87 27.97 -11.01
N PRO A 86 14.43 27.35 -9.95
CA PRO A 86 14.07 25.98 -9.60
C PRO A 86 12.60 25.86 -9.19
N LEU A 87 11.99 24.70 -9.42
CA LEU A 87 10.60 24.45 -9.00
C LEU A 87 10.40 24.64 -7.49
N ALA A 88 11.45 24.41 -6.70
CA ALA A 88 11.44 24.60 -5.25
C ALA A 88 11.13 26.04 -4.81
N ASP A 89 11.30 27.04 -5.69
CA ASP A 89 11.02 28.45 -5.39
C ASP A 89 9.55 28.86 -5.60
N PHE A 90 8.71 27.94 -6.09
CA PHE A 90 7.28 28.22 -6.29
C PHE A 90 6.48 27.83 -5.04
N GLU A 91 5.72 28.76 -4.51
CA GLU A 91 4.96 28.59 -3.27
C GLU A 91 4.00 27.39 -3.30
N LEU A 92 3.27 27.17 -4.40
CA LEU A 92 2.36 26.02 -4.53
C LEU A 92 3.11 24.69 -4.56
N VAL A 93 4.32 24.65 -5.11
CA VAL A 93 5.17 23.46 -5.09
C VAL A 93 5.67 23.21 -3.67
N GLN A 94 6.12 24.25 -2.97
CA GLN A 94 6.54 24.18 -1.56
C GLN A 94 5.42 23.64 -0.67
N GLN A 95 4.18 24.10 -0.85
CA GLN A 95 3.02 23.64 -0.10
C GLN A 95 2.75 22.14 -0.33
N ARG A 96 2.82 21.68 -1.58
CA ARG A 96 2.65 20.26 -1.90
C ARG A 96 3.75 19.41 -1.26
N VAL A 97 5.01 19.78 -1.41
CA VAL A 97 6.13 19.05 -0.84
C VAL A 97 6.06 19.01 0.70
N ALA A 98 5.72 20.14 1.33
CA ALA A 98 5.53 20.21 2.78
C ALA A 98 4.40 19.26 3.25
N ARG A 99 3.27 19.22 2.53
CA ARG A 99 2.15 18.32 2.80
C ARG A 99 2.58 16.85 2.66
N MET A 100 3.34 16.51 1.61
CA MET A 100 3.86 15.14 1.42
C MET A 100 4.72 14.69 2.60
N HIS A 101 5.61 15.54 3.09
CA HIS A 101 6.45 15.25 4.26
C HIS A 101 5.61 15.09 5.54
N ALA A 102 4.66 16.00 5.78
CA ALA A 102 3.80 15.95 6.96
C ALA A 102 2.94 14.68 6.98
N PHE A 103 2.36 14.29 5.84
CA PHE A 103 1.54 13.07 5.74
C PHE A 103 2.39 11.80 5.85
N SER A 104 3.61 11.80 5.28
CA SER A 104 4.54 10.67 5.45
C SER A 104 4.87 10.46 6.93
N TYR A 105 5.12 11.53 7.68
CA TYR A 105 5.35 11.47 9.12
C TYR A 105 4.12 10.97 9.89
N ALA A 106 2.92 11.46 9.54
CA ALA A 106 1.69 11.02 10.17
C ALA A 106 1.41 9.52 9.93
N MET A 107 1.65 9.03 8.71
CA MET A 107 1.50 7.61 8.38
C MET A 107 2.47 6.74 9.18
N ASP A 108 3.74 7.14 9.29
CA ASP A 108 4.73 6.43 10.14
C ASP A 108 4.29 6.41 11.60
N SER A 109 3.82 7.53 12.13
CA SER A 109 3.37 7.63 13.52
C SER A 109 2.21 6.67 13.82
N MET A 110 1.23 6.62 12.94
CA MET A 110 0.10 5.69 13.08
C MET A 110 0.54 4.22 12.96
N LEU A 111 1.43 3.95 12.00
CA LEU A 111 1.93 2.60 11.76
C LEU A 111 2.72 2.08 12.97
N TYR A 112 3.65 2.88 13.52
CA TYR A 112 4.43 2.49 14.71
C TYR A 112 3.57 2.36 15.96
N LEU A 113 2.55 3.22 16.14
CA LEU A 113 1.58 3.05 17.21
C LEU A 113 0.87 1.70 17.08
N MET A 114 0.37 1.39 15.89
CA MET A 114 -0.37 0.16 15.59
C MET A 114 0.49 -1.10 15.79
N THR A 115 1.70 -1.11 15.25
CA THR A 115 2.62 -2.24 15.41
C THR A 115 3.07 -2.39 16.86
N GLY A 116 3.24 -1.30 17.58
CA GLY A 116 3.52 -1.32 19.02
C GLY A 116 2.38 -1.93 19.86
N MET A 117 1.12 -1.73 19.47
CA MET A 117 -0.02 -2.41 20.11
C MET A 117 0.03 -3.92 19.84
N LEU A 118 0.32 -4.32 18.61
CA LEU A 118 0.51 -5.73 18.24
C LEU A 118 1.65 -6.40 19.04
N ASP A 119 2.79 -5.72 19.15
CA ASP A 119 3.96 -6.25 19.88
C ASP A 119 3.69 -6.42 21.38
N ARG A 120 2.82 -5.60 21.96
CA ARG A 120 2.36 -5.76 23.34
C ARG A 120 1.35 -6.91 23.52
N GLY A 121 0.84 -7.47 22.43
CA GLY A 121 -0.16 -8.54 22.47
C GLY A 121 -1.60 -8.04 22.63
N ASP A 122 -1.89 -6.78 22.30
CA ASP A 122 -3.24 -6.24 22.29
C ASP A 122 -4.10 -7.03 21.28
N SER A 123 -5.18 -7.64 21.75
CA SER A 123 -6.00 -8.57 20.91
C SER A 123 -7.15 -7.91 20.18
N ASP A 124 -7.68 -6.80 20.72
CA ASP A 124 -8.79 -6.06 20.11
C ASP A 124 -8.27 -4.80 19.40
N ILE A 125 -7.73 -5.02 18.21
CA ILE A 125 -7.11 -3.98 17.37
C ILE A 125 -7.78 -3.84 16.00
N MET A 126 -8.97 -4.39 15.84
CA MET A 126 -9.66 -4.45 14.54
C MET A 126 -9.98 -3.04 14.01
N VAL A 127 -10.42 -2.14 14.88
CA VAL A 127 -10.75 -0.76 14.51
C VAL A 127 -9.49 0.03 14.17
N GLU A 128 -8.46 -0.08 14.97
CA GLU A 128 -7.18 0.62 14.80
C GLU A 128 -6.49 0.19 13.50
N THR A 129 -6.48 -1.10 13.20
CA THR A 129 -5.93 -1.61 11.93
C THR A 129 -6.74 -1.14 10.72
N ALA A 130 -8.06 -1.04 10.85
CA ALA A 130 -8.92 -0.54 9.80
C ALA A 130 -8.69 0.96 9.55
N ILE A 131 -8.61 1.77 10.60
CA ILE A 131 -8.31 3.21 10.52
C ILE A 131 -6.94 3.41 9.88
N THR A 132 -5.90 2.71 10.35
CA THR A 132 -4.55 2.81 9.82
C THR A 132 -4.52 2.46 8.31
N LYS A 133 -5.21 1.39 7.90
CA LYS A 133 -5.28 1.01 6.48
C LYS A 133 -5.91 2.11 5.63
N VAL A 134 -7.05 2.65 6.04
CA VAL A 134 -7.77 3.70 5.29
C VAL A 134 -6.92 4.97 5.22
N PHE A 135 -6.40 5.42 6.35
CA PHE A 135 -5.56 6.61 6.44
C PHE A 135 -4.34 6.50 5.53
N CYS A 136 -3.54 5.44 5.68
CA CYS A 136 -2.34 5.25 4.86
C CYS A 136 -2.67 5.09 3.37
N SER A 137 -3.74 4.37 3.01
CA SER A 137 -4.07 4.18 1.60
C SER A 137 -4.58 5.45 0.91
N GLN A 138 -5.33 6.29 1.61
CA GLN A 138 -5.82 7.56 1.06
C GLN A 138 -4.69 8.60 0.96
N LEU A 139 -3.99 8.86 2.06
CA LEU A 139 -2.92 9.86 2.04
C LEU A 139 -1.70 9.41 1.23
N GLY A 140 -1.37 8.13 1.25
CA GLY A 140 -0.30 7.58 0.40
C GLY A 140 -0.60 7.78 -1.07
N TRP A 141 -1.86 7.59 -1.49
CA TRP A 141 -2.30 7.89 -2.85
C TRP A 141 -2.12 9.37 -3.19
N GLU A 142 -2.58 10.28 -2.34
CA GLU A 142 -2.45 11.74 -2.57
C GLU A 142 -0.97 12.16 -2.70
N ILE A 143 -0.09 11.64 -1.84
CA ILE A 143 1.35 11.92 -1.91
C ILE A 143 1.94 11.46 -3.25
N ILE A 144 1.62 10.25 -3.69
CA ILE A 144 2.18 9.66 -4.90
C ILE A 144 1.64 10.37 -6.15
N ASP A 145 0.38 10.78 -6.12
CA ASP A 145 -0.25 11.55 -7.19
C ASP A 145 0.38 12.95 -7.30
N ASP A 146 0.54 13.64 -6.19
CA ASP A 146 1.27 14.92 -6.12
C ASP A 146 2.72 14.79 -6.65
N ALA A 147 3.42 13.69 -6.30
CA ALA A 147 4.78 13.45 -6.77
C ALA A 147 4.83 13.28 -8.30
N LEU A 148 3.90 12.50 -8.86
CA LEU A 148 3.80 12.29 -10.31
C LEU A 148 3.51 13.62 -11.02
N GLU A 149 2.56 14.42 -10.52
CA GLU A 149 2.25 15.74 -11.08
C GLU A 149 3.43 16.71 -11.00
N ILE A 150 4.14 16.77 -9.87
CA ILE A 150 5.31 17.63 -9.68
C ILE A 150 6.43 17.27 -10.67
N MET A 151 6.61 16.00 -10.98
CA MET A 151 7.59 15.55 -11.96
C MET A 151 7.16 15.83 -13.41
N GLY A 152 5.88 16.14 -13.65
CA GLY A 152 5.36 16.47 -14.98
C GLY A 152 5.55 15.31 -15.97
N GLY A 153 6.01 15.62 -17.19
CA GLY A 153 6.24 14.60 -18.22
C GLY A 153 7.18 13.47 -17.78
N GLU A 154 8.18 13.77 -16.95
CA GLU A 154 9.10 12.77 -16.40
C GLU A 154 8.40 11.81 -15.43
N GLY A 155 7.37 12.24 -14.71
CA GLY A 155 6.54 11.37 -13.89
C GLY A 155 5.66 10.41 -14.68
N TYR A 156 5.42 10.71 -15.97
CA TYR A 156 4.53 9.96 -16.83
C TYR A 156 5.24 8.91 -17.70
N VAL A 157 6.58 8.93 -17.76
CA VAL A 157 7.36 7.97 -18.55
C VAL A 157 7.75 6.76 -17.72
N THR A 158 7.76 5.58 -18.35
CA THR A 158 7.98 4.29 -17.66
C THR A 158 9.44 4.04 -17.29
N GLU A 159 10.37 4.86 -17.77
CA GLU A 159 11.79 4.85 -17.37
C GLU A 159 11.97 5.30 -15.92
N ASN A 160 11.03 6.07 -15.39
CA ASN A 160 10.95 6.46 -13.98
C ASN A 160 10.07 5.48 -13.21
N GLU A 161 10.38 5.28 -11.93
CA GLU A 161 9.62 4.33 -11.10
C GLU A 161 8.29 4.90 -10.58
N ILE A 162 8.08 6.23 -10.66
CA ILE A 162 6.93 6.89 -10.04
C ILE A 162 5.61 6.45 -10.68
N ASP A 163 5.57 6.19 -11.98
CA ASP A 163 4.39 5.70 -12.69
C ASP A 163 3.96 4.32 -12.17
N ARG A 164 4.95 3.45 -11.90
CA ARG A 164 4.70 2.14 -11.33
C ARG A 164 4.22 2.24 -9.89
N ILE A 165 4.88 3.06 -9.07
CA ILE A 165 4.46 3.32 -7.68
C ILE A 165 3.03 3.84 -7.67
N TRP A 166 2.68 4.76 -8.55
CA TRP A 166 1.34 5.31 -8.71
C TRP A 166 0.29 4.23 -9.01
N ARG A 167 0.56 3.35 -9.99
CA ARG A 167 -0.34 2.26 -10.36
C ARG A 167 -0.48 1.19 -9.26
N ASP A 168 0.61 0.87 -8.58
CA ASP A 168 0.66 -0.20 -7.58
C ASP A 168 -0.04 0.21 -6.28
N ASN A 169 -0.04 1.50 -5.93
CA ASN A 169 -0.63 1.98 -4.68
C ASN A 169 -2.14 2.28 -4.75
N ARG A 170 -2.77 2.19 -5.91
CA ARG A 170 -4.24 2.40 -6.04
C ARG A 170 -5.04 1.12 -5.75
N ILE A 171 -4.56 0.25 -4.90
CA ILE A 171 -5.19 -1.00 -4.48
C ILE A 171 -6.23 -0.79 -3.37
#